data_0540c9aeb86c5f0ac740fca57fdf46dc
#
_entry.id   0540c9aeb86c5f0ac740fca57fdf46dc
#
_cell.length_a   1.000
_cell.length_b   1.000
_cell.length_c   1.000
_cell.angle_alpha   90.00
_cell.angle_beta   90.00
_cell.angle_gamma   90.00
#
_symmetry.space_group_name_H-M   'P 1'
#
loop_
_entity.id
_entity.type
_entity.pdbx_description
1 polymer ?
#
loop_
_entity_poly.entity_id
_entity_poly.type
_entity_poly.pdbx_seq_one_letter_code
_entity_poly.pdbx_strand_id
1 'polypeptide(L)'
;MKFQVWTATAATLLALYAAPTLAQNVAIVNGKPVPSSRVEALAQQVARSGRPVTPDMQGQLKEEVIAREVFSQAAMAMGLDASDEFKAQMEEVKQSILIRALFAAHQAKNPVTEADMKAEYDRYVAMNAGKEYKARHILVEKEDQAKALLAQLKKGAKFEDLAKKSSKDPGSAVKGGELDWANPSSYVKEFSEALVALGKGKTTEAPVKSQFGFHIIRLDDVRDANMPKFDDVKPQISQHLTQQNLAKYQEELRSKAKIE
;
A
#
# COMPACT_ATOMS: atom_id res chain seq x y z
N MET A 1 -66.71 -28.81 61.25
CA MET A 1 -65.31 -29.21 61.01
C MET A 1 -65.23 -29.66 59.58
N LYS A 2 -64.60 -28.84 58.73
CA LYS A 2 -64.31 -29.15 57.28
C LYS A 2 -62.86 -29.43 57.13
N PHE A 3 -62.48 -30.66 56.75
CA PHE A 3 -61.14 -31.04 56.43
C PHE A 3 -60.87 -30.69 54.97
N GLN A 4 -59.90 -29.85 54.77
CA GLN A 4 -59.40 -29.49 53.43
C GLN A 4 -58.19 -30.37 53.10
N VAL A 5 -58.32 -31.18 52.04
CA VAL A 5 -57.29 -32.07 51.54
C VAL A 5 -56.47 -31.27 50.51
N TRP A 6 -55.14 -31.08 50.76
CA TRP A 6 -54.24 -30.49 49.85
C TRP A 6 -53.66 -31.61 48.98
N THR A 7 -53.94 -31.55 47.70
CA THR A 7 -53.24 -32.40 46.67
C THR A 7 -52.01 -31.66 46.17
N ALA A 8 -50.86 -32.20 46.50
CA ALA A 8 -49.56 -31.73 45.98
C ALA A 8 -49.39 -32.32 44.58
N THR A 9 -49.37 -31.44 43.54
CA THR A 9 -49.04 -31.78 42.16
C THR A 9 -47.53 -31.65 42.01
N ALA A 10 -46.83 -32.78 41.91
CA ALA A 10 -45.43 -32.83 41.57
C ALA A 10 -45.26 -32.55 40.06
N ALA A 11 -44.77 -31.36 39.70
CA ALA A 11 -44.36 -31.03 38.33
C ALA A 11 -42.99 -31.62 38.04
N THR A 12 -42.96 -32.71 37.30
CA THR A 12 -41.73 -33.31 36.77
C THR A 12 -41.20 -32.43 35.64
N LEU A 13 -40.14 -31.65 35.89
CA LEU A 13 -39.38 -30.96 34.86
C LEU A 13 -38.59 -32.01 34.04
N LEU A 14 -39.12 -32.39 32.87
CA LEU A 14 -38.34 -33.07 31.85
C LEU A 14 -37.36 -32.03 31.27
N ALA A 15 -36.08 -32.10 31.67
CA ALA A 15 -34.98 -31.45 30.98
C ALA A 15 -34.78 -32.14 29.62
N LEU A 16 -35.30 -31.54 28.55
CA LEU A 16 -34.95 -31.91 27.18
C LEU A 16 -33.48 -31.56 26.98
N TYR A 17 -32.62 -32.53 27.19
CA TYR A 17 -31.26 -32.51 26.61
C TYR A 17 -31.45 -32.63 25.11
N ALA A 18 -31.36 -31.49 24.38
CA ALA A 18 -31.23 -31.50 22.94
C ALA A 18 -29.87 -32.15 22.62
N ALA A 19 -29.92 -33.43 22.27
CA ALA A 19 -28.76 -34.10 21.69
C ALA A 19 -28.33 -33.32 20.42
N PRO A 20 -27.05 -32.94 20.26
CA PRO A 20 -26.63 -32.30 19.06
C PRO A 20 -26.94 -33.22 17.86
N THR A 21 -27.78 -32.74 16.97
CA THR A 21 -28.26 -33.49 15.83
C THR A 21 -27.05 -33.90 14.98
N LEU A 22 -26.97 -35.18 14.60
CA LEU A 22 -25.92 -35.75 13.71
C LEU A 22 -25.76 -34.96 12.40
N ALA A 23 -26.73 -34.13 12.04
CA ALA A 23 -26.67 -33.21 10.89
C ALA A 23 -25.60 -32.09 10.99
N GLN A 24 -25.06 -31.83 12.19
CA GLN A 24 -24.02 -30.81 12.38
C GLN A 24 -22.59 -31.35 12.34
N ASN A 25 -22.40 -32.67 12.30
CA ASN A 25 -21.10 -33.32 12.34
C ASN A 25 -20.89 -34.19 11.11
N VAL A 26 -19.69 -34.14 10.52
CA VAL A 26 -19.32 -35.01 9.38
C VAL A 26 -18.77 -36.35 9.84
N ALA A 27 -18.26 -36.44 11.07
CA ALA A 27 -17.73 -37.64 11.69
C ALA A 27 -17.65 -37.52 13.20
N ILE A 28 -17.38 -38.65 13.88
CA ILE A 28 -16.92 -38.71 15.27
C ILE A 28 -15.58 -39.43 15.27
N VAL A 29 -14.51 -38.79 15.71
CA VAL A 29 -13.15 -39.33 15.77
C VAL A 29 -12.77 -39.52 17.23
N ASN A 30 -12.56 -40.78 17.65
CA ASN A 30 -12.23 -41.14 19.03
C ASN A 30 -13.18 -40.51 20.07
N GLY A 31 -14.50 -40.54 19.76
CA GLY A 31 -15.54 -39.96 20.61
C GLY A 31 -15.71 -38.42 20.50
N LYS A 32 -14.88 -37.71 19.74
CA LYS A 32 -14.94 -36.27 19.56
C LYS A 32 -15.64 -35.94 18.23
N PRO A 33 -16.72 -35.12 18.26
CA PRO A 33 -17.44 -34.75 17.04
C PRO A 33 -16.62 -33.80 16.17
N VAL A 34 -16.64 -34.02 14.85
CA VAL A 34 -16.03 -33.17 13.83
C VAL A 34 -17.12 -32.37 13.12
N PRO A 35 -17.24 -31.06 13.37
CA PRO A 35 -18.32 -30.25 12.81
C PRO A 35 -18.25 -30.14 11.28
N SER A 36 -19.40 -30.11 10.60
CA SER A 36 -19.52 -29.88 9.15
C SER A 36 -18.93 -28.52 8.71
N SER A 37 -18.99 -27.52 9.60
CA SER A 37 -18.42 -26.21 9.35
C SER A 37 -16.90 -26.22 9.01
N ARG A 38 -16.16 -27.24 9.44
CA ARG A 38 -14.75 -27.40 9.05
C ARG A 38 -14.61 -27.77 7.56
N VAL A 39 -15.52 -28.62 7.05
CA VAL A 39 -15.55 -28.95 5.62
C VAL A 39 -15.97 -27.74 4.78
N GLU A 40 -16.98 -27.02 5.26
CA GLU A 40 -17.45 -25.79 4.61
C GLU A 40 -16.35 -24.73 4.54
N ALA A 41 -15.60 -24.53 5.64
CA ALA A 41 -14.47 -23.59 5.66
C ALA A 41 -13.38 -23.98 4.66
N LEU A 42 -13.04 -25.27 4.58
CA LEU A 42 -12.06 -25.78 3.61
C LEU A 42 -12.56 -25.63 2.16
N ALA A 43 -13.85 -25.92 1.92
CA ALA A 43 -14.50 -25.72 0.63
C ALA A 43 -14.48 -24.24 0.19
N GLN A 44 -14.75 -23.29 1.10
CA GLN A 44 -14.65 -21.87 0.84
C GLN A 44 -13.21 -21.44 0.50
N GLN A 45 -12.23 -22.02 1.18
CA GLN A 45 -10.82 -21.74 0.88
C GLN A 45 -10.46 -22.21 -0.54
N VAL A 46 -10.90 -23.39 -0.95
CA VAL A 46 -10.72 -23.92 -2.31
C VAL A 46 -11.43 -23.02 -3.34
N ALA A 47 -12.68 -22.62 -3.08
CA ALA A 47 -13.43 -21.73 -3.96
C ALA A 47 -12.75 -20.37 -4.15
N ARG A 48 -12.16 -19.79 -3.09
CA ARG A 48 -11.39 -18.54 -3.16
C ARG A 48 -10.12 -18.65 -4.02
N SER A 49 -9.58 -19.86 -4.20
CA SER A 49 -8.45 -20.10 -5.12
C SER A 49 -8.87 -20.23 -6.60
N GLY A 50 -10.15 -19.97 -6.92
CA GLY A 50 -10.69 -20.03 -8.27
C GLY A 50 -11.06 -21.44 -8.75
N ARG A 51 -11.00 -22.46 -7.88
CA ARG A 51 -11.38 -23.84 -8.23
C ARG A 51 -12.83 -24.13 -7.84
N PRO A 52 -13.67 -24.64 -8.75
CA PRO A 52 -15.03 -25.02 -8.41
C PRO A 52 -15.05 -26.21 -7.44
N VAL A 53 -15.91 -26.16 -6.44
CA VAL A 53 -16.10 -27.27 -5.50
C VAL A 53 -17.16 -28.21 -6.07
N THR A 54 -16.73 -29.33 -6.64
CA THR A 54 -17.60 -30.37 -7.17
C THR A 54 -18.06 -31.34 -6.07
N PRO A 55 -19.14 -32.15 -6.28
CA PRO A 55 -19.56 -33.18 -5.33
C PRO A 55 -18.46 -34.18 -4.94
N ASP A 56 -17.65 -34.61 -5.91
CA ASP A 56 -16.52 -35.51 -5.65
C ASP A 56 -15.46 -34.84 -4.77
N MET A 57 -15.19 -33.54 -5.01
CA MET A 57 -14.30 -32.77 -4.18
C MET A 57 -14.83 -32.57 -2.75
N GLN A 58 -16.14 -32.41 -2.55
CA GLN A 58 -16.74 -32.39 -1.21
C GLN A 58 -16.45 -33.66 -0.42
N GLY A 59 -16.52 -34.83 -1.08
CA GLY A 59 -16.13 -36.12 -0.46
C GLY A 59 -14.66 -36.10 -0.04
N GLN A 60 -13.76 -35.63 -0.91
CA GLN A 60 -12.32 -35.52 -0.60
C GLN A 60 -12.04 -34.55 0.53
N LEU A 61 -12.71 -33.37 0.55
CA LEU A 61 -12.57 -32.38 1.63
C LEU A 61 -13.06 -32.94 2.98
N LYS A 62 -14.11 -33.73 2.98
CA LYS A 62 -14.58 -34.43 4.18
C LYS A 62 -13.52 -35.38 4.72
N GLU A 63 -12.97 -36.26 3.88
CA GLU A 63 -11.89 -37.19 4.28
C GLU A 63 -10.65 -36.45 4.76
N GLU A 64 -10.26 -35.34 4.12
CA GLU A 64 -9.16 -34.48 4.54
C GLU A 64 -9.38 -33.89 5.95
N VAL A 65 -10.60 -33.42 6.24
CA VAL A 65 -10.94 -32.87 7.56
C VAL A 65 -10.90 -33.94 8.64
N ILE A 66 -11.37 -35.18 8.32
CA ILE A 66 -11.32 -36.32 9.24
C ILE A 66 -9.85 -36.72 9.50
N ALA A 67 -9.03 -36.83 8.46
CA ALA A 67 -7.61 -37.15 8.60
C ALA A 67 -6.86 -36.13 9.45
N ARG A 68 -7.11 -34.81 9.24
CA ARG A 68 -6.55 -33.75 10.07
C ARG A 68 -6.91 -33.88 11.54
N GLU A 69 -8.18 -34.25 11.85
CA GLU A 69 -8.59 -34.44 13.25
C GLU A 69 -7.87 -35.66 13.86
N VAL A 70 -7.72 -36.78 13.11
CA VAL A 70 -6.98 -37.97 13.58
C VAL A 70 -5.53 -37.60 13.90
N PHE A 71 -4.84 -36.89 12.98
CA PHE A 71 -3.44 -36.50 13.18
C PHE A 71 -3.27 -35.49 14.31
N SER A 72 -4.21 -34.53 14.43
CA SER A 72 -4.20 -33.58 15.52
C SER A 72 -4.35 -34.26 16.89
N GLN A 73 -5.28 -35.21 17.02
CA GLN A 73 -5.45 -35.97 18.27
C GLN A 73 -4.23 -36.82 18.58
N ALA A 74 -3.60 -37.46 17.58
CA ALA A 74 -2.38 -38.21 17.78
C ALA A 74 -1.23 -37.30 18.26
N ALA A 75 -1.08 -36.14 17.67
CA ALA A 75 -0.08 -35.16 18.08
C ALA A 75 -0.30 -34.68 19.53
N MET A 76 -1.55 -34.39 19.91
CA MET A 76 -1.91 -34.04 21.29
C MET A 76 -1.63 -35.19 22.27
N ALA A 77 -1.93 -36.44 21.89
CA ALA A 77 -1.61 -37.61 22.71
C ALA A 77 -0.09 -37.78 22.95
N MET A 78 0.73 -37.31 22.03
CA MET A 78 2.19 -37.22 22.19
C MET A 78 2.69 -36.01 22.99
N GLY A 79 1.77 -35.12 23.40
CA GLY A 79 2.12 -33.89 24.14
C GLY A 79 2.77 -32.80 23.31
N LEU A 80 2.69 -32.85 21.97
CA LEU A 80 3.33 -31.89 21.09
C LEU A 80 2.72 -30.49 21.23
N ASP A 81 1.44 -30.39 21.55
CA ASP A 81 0.72 -29.14 21.84
C ASP A 81 1.14 -28.46 23.16
N ALA A 82 1.78 -29.21 24.05
CA ALA A 82 2.32 -28.70 25.31
C ALA A 82 3.78 -28.24 25.21
N SER A 83 4.45 -28.49 24.08
CA SER A 83 5.84 -28.10 23.86
C SER A 83 6.02 -26.58 23.85
N ASP A 84 7.19 -26.09 24.31
CA ASP A 84 7.49 -24.66 24.32
C ASP A 84 7.58 -24.09 22.91
N GLU A 85 8.05 -24.88 21.95
CA GLU A 85 8.10 -24.50 20.52
C GLU A 85 6.69 -24.27 19.95
N PHE A 86 5.75 -25.19 20.19
CA PHE A 86 4.36 -25.05 19.75
C PHE A 86 3.71 -23.82 20.38
N LYS A 87 3.90 -23.59 21.70
CA LYS A 87 3.35 -22.43 22.39
C LYS A 87 3.90 -21.13 21.82
N ALA A 88 5.22 -21.07 21.55
CA ALA A 88 5.83 -19.88 20.94
C ALA A 88 5.25 -19.59 19.55
N GLN A 89 5.13 -20.61 18.68
CA GLN A 89 4.53 -20.47 17.36
C GLN A 89 3.05 -20.02 17.43
N MET A 90 2.28 -20.59 18.38
CA MET A 90 0.88 -20.21 18.56
C MET A 90 0.74 -18.77 19.03
N GLU A 91 1.65 -18.27 19.90
CA GLU A 91 1.61 -16.88 20.34
C GLU A 91 1.96 -15.91 19.18
N GLU A 92 2.93 -16.23 18.33
CA GLU A 92 3.24 -15.46 17.12
C GLU A 92 2.03 -15.39 16.16
N VAL A 93 1.39 -16.55 15.91
CA VAL A 93 0.19 -16.59 15.04
C VAL A 93 -0.95 -15.77 15.64
N LYS A 94 -1.20 -15.93 16.94
CA LYS A 94 -2.22 -15.14 17.65
C LYS A 94 -1.94 -13.64 17.57
N GLN A 95 -0.69 -13.20 17.80
CA GLN A 95 -0.29 -11.81 17.68
C GLN A 95 -0.52 -11.29 16.25
N SER A 96 -0.13 -12.05 15.23
CA SER A 96 -0.33 -11.68 13.83
C SER A 96 -1.81 -11.52 13.47
N ILE A 97 -2.67 -12.40 13.97
CA ILE A 97 -4.14 -12.32 13.77
C ILE A 97 -4.70 -11.08 14.45
N LEU A 98 -4.30 -10.80 15.70
CA LEU A 98 -4.76 -9.64 16.46
C LEU A 98 -4.34 -8.32 15.79
N ILE A 99 -3.09 -8.21 15.34
CA ILE A 99 -2.59 -7.03 14.63
C ILE A 99 -3.38 -6.81 13.34
N ARG A 100 -3.59 -7.86 12.54
CA ARG A 100 -4.39 -7.78 11.30
C ARG A 100 -5.82 -7.37 11.57
N ALA A 101 -6.45 -7.95 12.59
CA ALA A 101 -7.82 -7.63 13.00
C ALA A 101 -7.93 -6.17 13.47
N LEU A 102 -6.94 -5.69 14.24
CA LEU A 102 -6.88 -4.30 14.71
C LEU A 102 -6.84 -3.32 13.54
N PHE A 103 -5.95 -3.53 12.56
CA PHE A 103 -5.85 -2.65 11.40
C PHE A 103 -7.10 -2.72 10.50
N ALA A 104 -7.66 -3.91 10.30
CA ALA A 104 -8.91 -4.07 9.57
C ALA A 104 -10.08 -3.34 10.25
N ALA A 105 -10.19 -3.44 11.57
CA ALA A 105 -11.21 -2.74 12.36
C ALA A 105 -11.02 -1.21 12.28
N HIS A 106 -9.77 -0.73 12.34
CA HIS A 106 -9.45 0.70 12.19
C HIS A 106 -9.85 1.21 10.80
N GLN A 107 -9.51 0.49 9.73
CA GLN A 107 -9.88 0.86 8.36
C GLN A 107 -11.39 0.87 8.14
N ALA A 108 -12.11 -0.14 8.68
CA ALA A 108 -13.56 -0.20 8.58
C ALA A 108 -14.24 0.98 9.28
N LYS A 109 -13.68 1.43 10.41
CA LYS A 109 -14.19 2.57 11.18
C LYS A 109 -13.80 3.92 10.56
N ASN A 110 -12.66 3.97 9.85
CA ASN A 110 -12.10 5.19 9.27
C ASN A 110 -11.81 4.97 7.76
N PRO A 111 -12.84 4.73 6.94
CA PRO A 111 -12.67 4.50 5.52
C PRO A 111 -12.16 5.77 4.83
N VAL A 112 -11.30 5.61 3.83
CA VAL A 112 -10.96 6.70 2.92
C VAL A 112 -12.19 7.02 2.07
N THR A 113 -12.68 8.25 2.19
CA THR A 113 -13.87 8.72 1.47
C THR A 113 -13.53 9.26 0.08
N GLU A 114 -14.51 9.38 -0.78
CA GLU A 114 -14.35 10.05 -2.07
C GLU A 114 -13.95 11.51 -1.91
N ALA A 115 -14.46 12.17 -0.87
CA ALA A 115 -14.08 13.55 -0.55
C ALA A 115 -12.59 13.67 -0.18
N ASP A 116 -12.05 12.73 0.59
CA ASP A 116 -10.62 12.70 0.92
C ASP A 116 -9.77 12.51 -0.34
N MET A 117 -10.16 11.58 -1.20
CA MET A 117 -9.47 11.31 -2.47
C MET A 117 -9.51 12.52 -3.40
N LYS A 118 -10.66 13.21 -3.47
CA LYS A 118 -10.80 14.42 -4.28
C LYS A 118 -9.93 15.55 -3.74
N ALA A 119 -9.90 15.75 -2.42
CA ALA A 119 -9.07 16.77 -1.78
C ALA A 119 -7.57 16.53 -2.03
N GLU A 120 -7.13 15.28 -2.00
CA GLU A 120 -5.74 14.91 -2.32
C GLU A 120 -5.42 15.15 -3.79
N TYR A 121 -6.32 14.76 -4.70
CA TYR A 121 -6.19 15.04 -6.12
C TYR A 121 -6.13 16.54 -6.41
N ASP A 122 -7.03 17.34 -5.83
CA ASP A 122 -7.07 18.78 -6.03
C ASP A 122 -5.79 19.45 -5.52
N ARG A 123 -5.22 18.95 -4.41
CA ARG A 123 -3.90 19.39 -3.91
C ARG A 123 -2.79 19.05 -4.89
N TYR A 124 -2.78 17.82 -5.42
CA TYR A 124 -1.82 17.41 -6.43
C TYR A 124 -1.91 18.28 -7.68
N VAL A 125 -3.12 18.54 -8.18
CA VAL A 125 -3.36 19.41 -9.33
C VAL A 125 -2.88 20.84 -9.03
N ALA A 126 -3.21 21.41 -7.87
CA ALA A 126 -2.79 22.75 -7.50
C ALA A 126 -1.27 22.93 -7.45
N MET A 127 -0.54 21.88 -7.05
CA MET A 127 0.93 21.89 -6.98
C MET A 127 1.58 21.66 -8.35
N ASN A 128 0.94 20.94 -9.26
CA ASN A 128 1.52 20.50 -10.54
C ASN A 128 0.85 21.12 -11.77
N ALA A 129 -0.27 21.81 -11.60
CA ALA A 129 -0.93 22.54 -12.69
C ALA A 129 -0.06 23.69 -13.18
N GLY A 130 -0.33 24.12 -14.43
CA GLY A 130 0.39 25.21 -15.06
C GLY A 130 1.16 24.73 -16.28
N LYS A 131 2.32 25.34 -16.52
CA LYS A 131 3.15 24.99 -17.67
C LYS A 131 4.29 24.07 -17.28
N GLU A 132 4.54 23.07 -18.10
CA GLU A 132 5.75 22.27 -18.08
C GLU A 132 6.71 22.78 -19.14
N TYR A 133 7.98 22.75 -18.79
CA TYR A 133 9.06 23.23 -19.61
C TYR A 133 10.01 22.06 -19.94
N LYS A 134 10.32 21.90 -21.20
CA LYS A 134 11.37 21.01 -21.65
C LYS A 134 12.62 21.84 -21.90
N ALA A 135 13.65 21.60 -21.10
CA ALA A 135 14.86 22.41 -21.13
C ALA A 135 16.12 21.55 -21.32
N ARG A 136 17.20 22.21 -21.63
CA ARG A 136 18.57 21.68 -21.53
C ARG A 136 19.39 22.62 -20.68
N HIS A 137 20.36 22.05 -19.97
CA HIS A 137 21.31 22.87 -19.26
C HIS A 137 22.75 22.34 -19.31
N ILE A 138 23.70 23.25 -19.06
CA ILE A 138 25.09 22.95 -18.80
C ILE A 138 25.44 23.56 -17.45
N LEU A 139 25.88 22.74 -16.50
CA LEU A 139 26.34 23.18 -15.19
C LEU A 139 27.86 23.16 -15.15
N VAL A 140 28.46 24.26 -14.70
CA VAL A 140 29.90 24.37 -14.45
C VAL A 140 30.19 25.08 -13.13
N GLU A 141 31.40 24.88 -12.59
CA GLU A 141 31.76 25.40 -11.26
C GLU A 141 32.12 26.91 -11.30
N LYS A 142 32.66 27.39 -12.42
CA LYS A 142 33.19 28.75 -12.54
C LYS A 142 32.44 29.55 -13.60
N GLU A 143 32.20 30.82 -13.30
CA GLU A 143 31.53 31.75 -14.21
C GLU A 143 32.24 31.91 -15.55
N ASP A 144 33.56 31.97 -15.53
CA ASP A 144 34.35 32.13 -16.76
C ASP A 144 34.23 30.93 -17.70
N GLN A 145 34.08 29.72 -17.13
CA GLN A 145 33.78 28.53 -17.91
C GLN A 145 32.42 28.65 -18.62
N ALA A 146 31.40 29.09 -17.89
CA ALA A 146 30.09 29.31 -18.47
C ALA A 146 30.09 30.40 -19.56
N LYS A 147 30.77 31.52 -19.33
CA LYS A 147 30.97 32.58 -20.35
C LYS A 147 31.64 32.04 -21.60
N ALA A 148 32.70 31.24 -21.45
CA ALA A 148 33.42 30.62 -22.57
C ALA A 148 32.53 29.65 -23.37
N LEU A 149 31.68 28.88 -22.70
CA LEU A 149 30.73 27.98 -23.37
C LEU A 149 29.63 28.77 -24.07
N LEU A 150 29.10 29.84 -23.47
CA LEU A 150 28.15 30.74 -24.15
C LEU A 150 28.73 31.35 -25.40
N ALA A 151 30.02 31.75 -25.38
CA ALA A 151 30.71 32.26 -26.57
C ALA A 151 30.81 31.20 -27.68
N GLN A 152 31.02 29.92 -27.32
CA GLN A 152 31.03 28.82 -28.28
C GLN A 152 29.65 28.56 -28.87
N LEU A 153 28.58 28.59 -28.04
CA LEU A 153 27.20 28.47 -28.51
C LEU A 153 26.86 29.58 -29.51
N LYS A 154 27.23 30.82 -29.21
CA LYS A 154 27.07 31.98 -30.12
C LYS A 154 27.78 31.82 -31.46
N LYS A 155 28.88 31.06 -31.50
CA LYS A 155 29.63 30.71 -32.73
C LYS A 155 29.06 29.46 -33.44
N GLY A 156 27.93 28.89 -32.96
CA GLY A 156 27.26 27.78 -33.63
C GLY A 156 27.64 26.39 -33.11
N ALA A 157 28.36 26.29 -31.98
CA ALA A 157 28.61 24.98 -31.38
C ALA A 157 27.29 24.34 -30.92
N LYS A 158 27.20 23.01 -31.04
CA LYS A 158 26.01 22.28 -30.60
C LYS A 158 25.95 22.23 -29.08
N PHE A 159 24.78 22.55 -28.53
CA PHE A 159 24.56 22.58 -27.10
C PHE A 159 24.82 21.21 -26.47
N GLU A 160 24.36 20.16 -27.14
CA GLU A 160 24.47 18.77 -26.70
C GLU A 160 25.92 18.30 -26.57
N ASP A 161 26.76 18.71 -27.50
CA ASP A 161 28.20 18.34 -27.50
C ASP A 161 28.96 19.04 -26.37
N LEU A 162 28.61 20.32 -26.12
CA LEU A 162 29.20 21.09 -25.02
C LEU A 162 28.70 20.56 -23.64
N ALA A 163 27.45 20.17 -23.55
CA ALA A 163 26.91 19.59 -22.33
C ALA A 163 27.62 18.26 -22.00
N LYS A 164 27.71 17.34 -22.95
CA LYS A 164 28.43 16.06 -22.77
C LYS A 164 29.89 16.23 -22.36
N LYS A 165 30.56 17.25 -22.92
CA LYS A 165 31.98 17.50 -22.67
C LYS A 165 32.26 18.22 -21.36
N SER A 166 31.37 19.14 -20.94
CA SER A 166 31.74 20.15 -19.96
C SER A 166 30.78 20.22 -18.77
N SER A 167 29.57 19.69 -18.90
CA SER A 167 28.58 19.75 -17.80
C SER A 167 29.01 18.88 -16.61
N LYS A 168 28.87 19.45 -15.43
CA LYS A 168 29.09 18.79 -14.13
C LYS A 168 27.81 18.16 -13.57
N ASP A 169 26.70 18.26 -14.27
CA ASP A 169 25.48 17.55 -13.92
C ASP A 169 25.47 16.13 -14.51
N PRO A 170 25.73 15.09 -13.69
CA PRO A 170 25.84 13.71 -14.20
C PRO A 170 24.52 13.17 -14.72
N GLY A 171 23.38 13.70 -14.27
CA GLY A 171 22.05 13.25 -14.65
C GLY A 171 21.70 13.62 -16.09
N SER A 172 22.07 14.81 -16.54
CA SER A 172 21.73 15.32 -17.87
C SER A 172 22.92 15.39 -18.84
N ALA A 173 24.16 15.49 -18.37
CA ALA A 173 25.33 15.65 -19.22
C ALA A 173 25.41 14.58 -20.33
N VAL A 174 25.24 13.30 -19.97
CA VAL A 174 25.29 12.16 -20.92
C VAL A 174 24.19 12.21 -21.98
N LYS A 175 23.07 12.88 -21.67
CA LYS A 175 21.93 13.12 -22.56
C LYS A 175 22.04 14.47 -23.29
N GLY A 176 23.24 15.10 -23.32
CA GLY A 176 23.43 16.40 -23.94
C GLY A 176 22.77 17.56 -23.20
N GLY A 177 22.66 17.44 -21.88
CA GLY A 177 22.05 18.42 -20.99
C GLY A 177 20.54 18.38 -20.93
N GLU A 178 19.90 17.41 -21.58
CA GLU A 178 18.42 17.32 -21.68
C GLU A 178 17.80 17.03 -20.30
N LEU A 179 16.81 17.83 -19.97
CA LEU A 179 15.91 17.69 -18.84
C LEU A 179 14.53 17.31 -19.40
N ASP A 180 13.88 16.37 -18.74
CA ASP A 180 12.52 15.98 -19.11
C ASP A 180 11.53 17.14 -18.88
N TRP A 181 10.28 16.96 -19.31
CA TRP A 181 9.20 17.88 -19.01
C TRP A 181 9.03 18.03 -17.49
N ALA A 182 9.12 19.25 -17.01
CA ALA A 182 8.98 19.53 -15.59
C ALA A 182 8.32 20.89 -15.34
N ASN A 183 7.62 20.99 -14.21
CA ASN A 183 7.15 22.27 -13.70
C ASN A 183 8.36 23.08 -13.21
N PRO A 184 8.40 24.42 -13.42
CA PRO A 184 9.48 25.28 -12.92
C PRO A 184 9.76 25.14 -11.43
N SER A 185 8.76 24.83 -10.61
CA SER A 185 8.92 24.59 -9.17
C SER A 185 9.80 23.39 -8.80
N SER A 186 10.10 22.52 -9.76
CA SER A 186 11.03 21.40 -9.59
C SER A 186 12.51 21.80 -9.57
N TYR A 187 12.80 23.06 -9.92
CA TYR A 187 14.15 23.61 -9.98
C TYR A 187 14.41 24.60 -8.87
N VAL A 188 15.69 24.89 -8.59
CA VAL A 188 16.05 26.00 -7.69
C VAL A 188 15.58 27.33 -8.28
N LYS A 189 15.30 28.28 -7.42
CA LYS A 189 14.64 29.55 -7.74
C LYS A 189 15.31 30.27 -8.92
N GLU A 190 16.62 30.41 -8.89
CA GLU A 190 17.38 31.15 -9.89
C GLU A 190 17.32 30.49 -11.27
N PHE A 191 17.34 29.17 -11.31
CA PHE A 191 17.17 28.38 -12.53
C PHE A 191 15.75 28.54 -13.08
N SER A 192 14.76 28.37 -12.21
CA SER A 192 13.33 28.47 -12.55
C SER A 192 12.98 29.86 -13.14
N GLU A 193 13.41 30.93 -12.48
CA GLU A 193 13.18 32.31 -12.93
C GLU A 193 13.81 32.57 -14.31
N ALA A 194 15.04 32.11 -14.52
CA ALA A 194 15.72 32.24 -15.80
C ALA A 194 15.03 31.41 -16.89
N LEU A 195 14.61 30.15 -16.59
CA LEU A 195 13.93 29.27 -17.53
C LEU A 195 12.61 29.86 -18.01
N VAL A 196 11.77 30.35 -17.08
CA VAL A 196 10.44 30.91 -17.38
C VAL A 196 10.53 32.20 -18.21
N ALA A 197 11.61 32.96 -18.02
CA ALA A 197 11.86 34.18 -18.80
C ALA A 197 12.32 33.91 -20.24
N LEU A 198 12.75 32.66 -20.57
CA LEU A 198 13.19 32.32 -21.92
C LEU A 198 12.02 32.11 -22.88
N GLY A 199 12.21 32.60 -24.11
CA GLY A 199 11.37 32.17 -25.25
C GLY A 199 11.78 30.79 -25.75
N LYS A 200 10.84 30.05 -26.34
CA LYS A 200 11.08 28.73 -26.96
C LYS A 200 12.27 28.80 -27.97
N GLY A 201 13.18 27.85 -27.85
CA GLY A 201 14.40 27.75 -28.63
C GLY A 201 15.52 28.70 -28.21
N LYS A 202 15.33 29.53 -27.17
CA LYS A 202 16.33 30.49 -26.70
C LYS A 202 17.21 29.92 -25.59
N THR A 203 18.44 30.43 -25.52
CA THR A 203 19.42 30.11 -24.49
C THR A 203 19.68 31.37 -23.65
N THR A 204 19.98 31.22 -22.36
CA THR A 204 20.37 32.33 -21.49
C THR A 204 21.55 33.10 -22.09
N GLU A 205 21.48 34.42 -22.03
CA GLU A 205 22.54 35.30 -22.59
C GLU A 205 23.74 35.45 -21.65
N ALA A 206 23.51 35.19 -20.35
CA ALA A 206 24.50 35.23 -19.28
C ALA A 206 24.41 33.95 -18.42
N PRO A 207 25.48 33.57 -17.72
CA PRO A 207 25.46 32.47 -16.76
C PRO A 207 24.46 32.75 -15.62
N VAL A 208 23.64 31.74 -15.27
CA VAL A 208 22.71 31.77 -14.14
C VAL A 208 23.39 31.12 -12.93
N LYS A 209 23.64 31.92 -11.89
CA LYS A 209 24.29 31.46 -10.65
C LYS A 209 23.26 30.77 -9.75
N SER A 210 23.59 29.60 -9.21
CA SER A 210 22.85 28.91 -8.15
C SER A 210 23.82 28.37 -7.08
N GLN A 211 23.28 27.69 -6.06
CA GLN A 211 24.10 26.98 -5.07
C GLN A 211 24.95 25.84 -5.66
N PHE A 212 24.60 25.32 -6.84
CA PHE A 212 25.32 24.24 -7.52
C PHE A 212 26.42 24.71 -8.45
N GLY A 213 26.47 26.01 -8.76
CA GLY A 213 27.41 26.60 -9.70
C GLY A 213 26.74 27.52 -10.71
N PHE A 214 27.22 27.52 -11.94
CA PHE A 214 26.77 28.38 -13.03
C PHE A 214 26.11 27.54 -14.12
N HIS A 215 24.87 27.90 -14.45
CA HIS A 215 24.05 27.21 -15.44
C HIS A 215 24.00 28.03 -16.74
N ILE A 216 24.04 27.32 -17.86
CA ILE A 216 23.57 27.79 -19.16
C ILE A 216 22.30 27.01 -19.46
N ILE A 217 21.19 27.69 -19.70
CA ILE A 217 19.87 27.08 -19.84
C ILE A 217 19.34 27.35 -21.24
N ARG A 218 18.83 26.32 -21.93
CA ARG A 218 18.10 26.46 -23.19
C ARG A 218 16.68 25.94 -22.98
N LEU A 219 15.69 26.71 -23.38
CA LEU A 219 14.30 26.28 -23.40
C LEU A 219 14.00 25.63 -24.76
N ASP A 220 13.77 24.31 -24.75
CA ASP A 220 13.42 23.57 -25.96
C ASP A 220 11.94 23.70 -26.31
N ASP A 221 11.05 23.53 -25.31
CA ASP A 221 9.60 23.61 -25.52
C ASP A 221 8.85 23.95 -24.23
N VAL A 222 7.57 24.37 -24.38
CA VAL A 222 6.62 24.63 -23.28
C VAL A 222 5.27 24.04 -23.65
N ARG A 223 4.62 23.40 -22.68
CA ARG A 223 3.25 22.87 -22.82
C ARG A 223 2.45 23.12 -21.56
N ASP A 224 1.14 23.01 -21.65
CA ASP A 224 0.30 22.91 -20.46
C ASP A 224 0.52 21.54 -19.79
N ALA A 225 0.59 21.52 -18.46
CA ALA A 225 0.76 20.28 -17.71
C ALA A 225 -0.43 19.34 -17.95
N ASN A 226 -0.11 18.11 -18.37
CA ASN A 226 -1.14 17.11 -18.62
C ASN A 226 -1.46 16.37 -17.31
N MET A 227 -2.50 16.85 -16.62
CA MET A 227 -2.96 16.20 -15.39
C MET A 227 -3.78 14.94 -15.72
N PRO A 228 -3.49 13.81 -15.08
CA PRO A 228 -4.34 12.63 -15.22
C PRO A 228 -5.75 12.95 -14.70
N LYS A 229 -6.77 12.34 -15.25
CA LYS A 229 -8.13 12.50 -14.73
C LYS A 229 -8.25 11.86 -13.35
N PHE A 230 -9.10 12.43 -12.51
CA PHE A 230 -9.34 11.91 -11.15
C PHE A 230 -9.69 10.41 -11.15
N ASP A 231 -10.58 9.99 -12.06
CA ASP A 231 -11.03 8.59 -12.13
C ASP A 231 -9.89 7.62 -12.48
N ASP A 232 -8.91 8.06 -13.28
CA ASP A 232 -7.78 7.23 -13.70
C ASP A 232 -6.79 6.98 -12.54
N VAL A 233 -6.71 7.91 -11.58
CA VAL A 233 -5.77 7.84 -10.43
C VAL A 233 -6.45 7.57 -9.08
N LYS A 234 -7.78 7.53 -9.06
CA LYS A 234 -8.58 7.28 -7.85
C LYS A 234 -8.14 6.03 -7.06
N PRO A 235 -7.86 4.86 -7.70
CA PRO A 235 -7.39 3.69 -6.97
C PRO A 235 -6.03 3.92 -6.28
N GLN A 236 -5.09 4.61 -6.95
CA GLN A 236 -3.77 4.91 -6.41
C GLN A 236 -3.86 5.89 -5.25
N ILE A 237 -4.70 6.93 -5.36
CA ILE A 237 -4.95 7.89 -4.28
C ILE A 237 -5.58 7.18 -3.08
N SER A 238 -6.58 6.32 -3.30
CA SER A 238 -7.20 5.53 -2.24
C SER A 238 -6.18 4.68 -1.49
N GLN A 239 -5.33 3.96 -2.21
CA GLN A 239 -4.27 3.15 -1.62
C GLN A 239 -3.28 3.99 -0.82
N HIS A 240 -2.85 5.13 -1.36
CA HIS A 240 -1.93 6.05 -0.70
C HIS A 240 -2.50 6.59 0.60
N LEU A 241 -3.72 7.11 0.59
CA LEU A 241 -4.39 7.63 1.78
C LEU A 241 -4.65 6.54 2.83
N THR A 242 -4.98 5.33 2.39
CA THR A 242 -5.14 4.17 3.29
C THR A 242 -3.82 3.86 4.01
N GLN A 243 -2.71 3.83 3.28
CA GLN A 243 -1.38 3.62 3.88
C GLN A 243 -0.99 4.75 4.84
N GLN A 244 -1.26 6.01 4.48
CA GLN A 244 -1.02 7.16 5.37
C GLN A 244 -1.85 7.07 6.65
N ASN A 245 -3.13 6.72 6.55
CA ASN A 245 -4.01 6.58 7.71
C ASN A 245 -3.53 5.45 8.65
N LEU A 246 -3.07 4.33 8.09
CA LEU A 246 -2.49 3.24 8.88
C LEU A 246 -1.17 3.65 9.55
N ALA A 247 -0.30 4.36 8.84
CA ALA A 247 0.96 4.84 9.42
C ALA A 247 0.71 5.83 10.57
N LYS A 248 -0.24 6.75 10.41
CA LYS A 248 -0.66 7.67 11.50
C LYS A 248 -1.21 6.90 12.70
N TYR A 249 -2.02 5.89 12.46
CA TYR A 249 -2.59 5.07 13.54
C TYR A 249 -1.51 4.27 14.28
N GLN A 250 -0.53 3.73 13.57
CA GLN A 250 0.62 3.06 14.18
C GLN A 250 1.42 4.00 15.08
N GLU A 251 1.69 5.22 14.60
CA GLU A 251 2.39 6.23 15.39
C GLU A 251 1.59 6.67 16.62
N GLU A 252 0.27 6.85 16.46
CA GLU A 252 -0.63 7.14 17.58
C GLU A 252 -0.60 6.05 18.65
N LEU A 253 -0.66 4.77 18.25
CA LEU A 253 -0.57 3.65 19.18
C LEU A 253 0.78 3.63 19.88
N ARG A 254 1.87 3.86 19.14
CA ARG A 254 3.21 3.89 19.68
C ARG A 254 3.41 5.03 20.69
N SER A 255 2.89 6.22 20.37
CA SER A 255 3.03 7.39 21.26
C SER A 255 2.27 7.25 22.59
N LYS A 256 1.20 6.44 22.61
CA LYS A 256 0.41 6.14 23.80
C LYS A 256 0.95 4.96 24.62
N ALA A 257 1.87 4.19 24.06
CA ALA A 257 2.43 3.04 24.72
C ALA A 257 3.53 3.46 25.72
N LYS A 258 3.50 2.86 26.89
CA LYS A 258 4.60 2.96 27.84
C LYS A 258 5.65 1.93 27.43
N ILE A 259 6.80 2.39 26.94
CA ILE A 259 7.92 1.56 26.49
C ILE A 259 9.07 1.83 27.48
N GLU A 260 9.50 0.80 28.19
CA GLU A 260 10.59 0.83 29.17
C GLU A 260 11.79 0.06 28.66
#